data_13a3e2752ec8da13b9649a8801824c34
#
_entry.id   13a3e2752ec8da13b9649a8801824c34
#
_cell.length_a   1.000
_cell.length_b   1.000
_cell.length_c   1.000
_cell.angle_alpha   90.00
_cell.angle_beta   90.00
_cell.angle_gamma   90.00
#
_symmetry.space_group_name_H-M   'P 1'
#
loop_
_entity.id
_entity.type
_entity.pdbx_description
1 polymer ?
#
loop_
_entity_poly.entity_id
_entity_poly.type
_entity_poly.pdbx_seq_one_letter_code
_entity_poly.pdbx_strand_id
1 'polypeptide(L)'
;GGPFQCNLRTLVYGGGPMYLADLEVALETFGERLAQIYGQGESPMTITALSKARHAERGHPRYLERLASVGTPHCVVEVAVRGEDGRALAPGGIGEVCVRGDVVMSGYWNDPAATAAALRDGWLWTGDLGAFDEDGFLTLKDRSKDLIVSGGSNVYPREVEEVLLTHPAVAEASVVGRADREWGEVVVAFVVPRGTAPPVAELDRLCLDHIARFKRPREYRFVDRLPRNHYGKVVKTELRKELAGG
;
A
#
# COMPACT_ATOMS: atom_id res chain seq x y z
N GLY A 1 21.63 4.59 -20.22
CA GLY A 1 22.21 5.68 -19.44
C GLY A 1 22.50 5.18 -18.04
N GLY A 2 23.58 5.61 -17.43
CA GLY A 2 23.89 5.28 -16.05
C GLY A 2 23.04 6.13 -15.07
N PRO A 3 23.09 5.84 -13.77
CA PRO A 3 22.33 6.58 -12.77
C PRO A 3 22.70 8.05 -12.76
N PHE A 4 21.72 8.89 -12.47
CA PHE A 4 21.86 10.35 -12.45
C PHE A 4 23.06 10.80 -11.59
N GLN A 5 24.04 11.46 -12.22
CA GLN A 5 25.24 11.92 -11.52
C GLN A 5 24.96 13.24 -10.79
N CYS A 6 24.89 13.19 -9.48
CA CYS A 6 24.73 14.36 -8.61
C CYS A 6 25.36 14.10 -7.24
N ASN A 7 25.47 15.15 -6.43
CA ASN A 7 25.97 15.05 -5.05
C ASN A 7 24.93 14.52 -4.04
N LEU A 8 23.76 14.09 -4.52
CA LEU A 8 22.71 13.50 -3.70
C LEU A 8 23.21 12.18 -3.09
N ARG A 9 23.20 12.07 -1.77
CA ARG A 9 23.65 10.88 -1.05
C ARG A 9 22.50 9.97 -0.63
N THR A 10 21.35 10.56 -0.32
CA THR A 10 20.19 9.82 0.12
C THR A 10 18.93 10.52 -0.36
N LEU A 11 17.99 9.76 -0.91
CA LEU A 11 16.65 10.15 -1.24
C LEU A 11 15.72 9.29 -0.37
N VAL A 12 15.05 9.93 0.58
CA VAL A 12 14.08 9.26 1.45
C VAL A 12 12.71 9.33 0.81
N TYR A 13 12.02 8.21 0.76
CA TYR A 13 10.65 8.15 0.29
C TYR A 13 9.73 7.46 1.31
N GLY A 14 8.45 7.81 1.29
CA GLY A 14 7.43 7.30 2.21
C GLY A 14 6.21 8.20 2.27
N GLY A 15 5.31 7.93 3.22
CA GLY A 15 4.09 8.70 3.40
C GLY A 15 2.96 8.39 2.41
N GLY A 16 3.20 7.58 1.39
CA GLY A 16 2.23 7.06 0.43
C GLY A 16 2.70 5.72 -0.13
N PRO A 17 1.85 5.00 -0.86
CA PRO A 17 2.25 3.79 -1.56
C PRO A 17 3.40 4.07 -2.53
N MET A 18 4.43 3.22 -2.51
CA MET A 18 5.42 3.11 -3.56
C MET A 18 5.21 1.75 -4.21
N TYR A 19 4.83 1.74 -5.47
CA TYR A 19 4.65 0.50 -6.22
C TYR A 19 5.99 -0.02 -6.72
N LEU A 20 6.12 -1.35 -6.80
CA LEU A 20 7.39 -1.98 -7.18
C LEU A 20 7.88 -1.51 -8.55
N ALA A 21 6.98 -1.39 -9.52
CA ALA A 21 7.32 -0.90 -10.87
C ALA A 21 7.94 0.51 -10.85
N ASP A 22 7.40 1.43 -10.04
CA ASP A 22 7.93 2.79 -9.89
C ASP A 22 9.25 2.79 -9.14
N LEU A 23 9.41 1.92 -8.13
CA LEU A 23 10.64 1.78 -7.36
C LEU A 23 11.79 1.25 -8.23
N GLU A 24 11.54 0.29 -9.11
CA GLU A 24 12.54 -0.22 -10.06
C GLU A 24 13.05 0.90 -10.98
N VAL A 25 12.15 1.70 -11.55
CA VAL A 25 12.51 2.89 -12.36
C VAL A 25 13.30 3.91 -11.52
N ALA A 26 12.91 4.13 -10.27
CA ALA A 26 13.63 5.04 -9.38
C ALA A 26 15.04 4.52 -9.06
N LEU A 27 15.22 3.22 -8.85
CA LEU A 27 16.52 2.59 -8.62
C LEU A 27 17.42 2.65 -9.86
N GLU A 28 16.87 2.51 -11.06
CA GLU A 28 17.61 2.71 -12.31
C GLU A 28 18.06 4.16 -12.48
N THR A 29 17.22 5.11 -12.09
CA THR A 29 17.46 6.55 -12.24
C THR A 29 18.45 7.06 -11.20
N PHE A 30 18.21 6.77 -9.91
CA PHE A 30 18.97 7.36 -8.79
C PHE A 30 20.04 6.43 -8.23
N GLY A 31 20.05 5.15 -8.61
CA GLY A 31 20.96 4.15 -8.06
C GLY A 31 20.66 3.84 -6.59
N GLU A 32 21.68 3.41 -5.86
CA GLU A 32 21.59 2.95 -4.46
C GLU A 32 21.46 4.10 -3.43
N ARG A 33 20.67 5.12 -3.74
CA ARG A 33 20.47 6.29 -2.88
C ARG A 33 19.14 6.28 -2.13
N LEU A 34 18.27 5.35 -2.48
CA LEU A 34 16.90 5.29 -1.95
C LEU A 34 16.87 4.69 -0.54
N ALA A 35 16.08 5.27 0.34
CA ALA A 35 15.74 4.74 1.65
C ALA A 35 14.26 4.94 1.89
N GLN A 36 13.55 3.88 2.24
CA GLN A 36 12.12 3.92 2.52
C GLN A 36 11.89 4.08 4.02
N ILE A 37 10.87 4.85 4.37
CA ILE A 37 10.35 4.98 5.72
C ILE A 37 8.84 4.77 5.72
N TYR A 38 8.34 4.14 6.77
CA TYR A 38 6.92 4.03 7.04
C TYR A 38 6.60 4.63 8.41
N GLY A 39 5.51 5.38 8.45
CA GLY A 39 4.95 6.00 9.64
C GLY A 39 3.70 6.78 9.30
N GLN A 40 3.08 7.30 10.34
CA GLN A 40 1.85 8.12 10.28
C GLN A 40 2.06 9.38 11.11
N GLY A 41 1.10 10.30 11.15
CA GLY A 41 1.13 11.45 12.05
C GLY A 41 1.20 11.05 13.52
N GLU A 42 0.62 9.92 13.84
CA GLU A 42 0.53 9.30 15.18
C GLU A 42 1.83 8.62 15.63
N SER A 43 2.71 8.24 14.69
CA SER A 43 4.07 7.72 14.91
C SER A 43 4.94 8.12 13.71
N PRO A 44 5.47 9.37 13.70
CA PRO A 44 6.06 9.97 12.52
C PRO A 44 7.35 9.27 12.08
N MET A 45 7.36 8.69 10.88
CA MET A 45 8.53 8.10 10.20
C MET A 45 9.28 6.99 10.97
N THR A 46 8.72 6.51 12.08
CA THR A 46 9.44 5.68 13.05
C THR A 46 8.93 4.26 13.18
N ILE A 47 7.98 3.84 12.34
CA ILE A 47 7.43 2.48 12.45
C ILE A 47 8.41 1.47 11.84
N THR A 48 8.70 1.59 10.55
CA THR A 48 9.69 0.73 9.86
C THR A 48 10.54 1.51 8.88
N ALA A 49 11.67 0.93 8.47
CA ALA A 49 12.50 1.44 7.39
C ALA A 49 13.09 0.32 6.54
N LEU A 50 13.21 0.60 5.22
CA LEU A 50 14.02 -0.18 4.30
C LEU A 50 15.27 0.63 3.93
N SER A 51 16.43 0.18 4.38
CA SER A 51 17.69 0.91 4.24
C SER A 51 18.23 0.88 2.80
N LYS A 52 19.16 1.77 2.47
CA LYS A 52 19.88 1.76 1.19
C LYS A 52 20.58 0.43 0.92
N ALA A 53 21.15 -0.17 1.95
CA ALA A 53 21.81 -1.47 1.81
C ALA A 53 20.81 -2.55 1.34
N ARG A 54 19.58 -2.54 1.87
CA ARG A 54 18.53 -3.48 1.45
C ARG A 54 18.06 -3.24 0.02
N HIS A 55 18.03 -2.00 -0.45
CA HIS A 55 17.75 -1.67 -1.85
C HIS A 55 18.86 -2.16 -2.81
N ALA A 56 20.07 -2.35 -2.32
CA ALA A 56 21.21 -2.79 -3.10
C ALA A 56 21.38 -4.33 -3.18
N GLU A 57 20.65 -5.10 -2.38
CA GLU A 57 20.78 -6.58 -2.28
C GLU A 57 20.21 -7.34 -3.48
N ARG A 58 20.48 -6.91 -4.71
CA ARG A 58 19.92 -7.47 -5.97
C ARG A 58 20.12 -8.99 -6.12
N GLY A 59 21.15 -9.56 -5.51
CA GLY A 59 21.42 -11.00 -5.54
C GLY A 59 20.64 -11.83 -4.52
N HIS A 60 19.82 -11.19 -3.67
CA HIS A 60 19.06 -11.93 -2.66
C HIS A 60 17.85 -12.64 -3.30
N PRO A 61 17.57 -13.93 -3.01
CA PRO A 61 16.44 -14.68 -3.61
C PRO A 61 15.08 -13.98 -3.46
N ARG A 62 14.88 -13.28 -2.33
CA ARG A 62 13.65 -12.54 -2.01
C ARG A 62 13.79 -11.02 -2.21
N TYR A 63 14.63 -10.59 -3.14
CA TYR A 63 14.94 -9.18 -3.35
C TYR A 63 13.70 -8.34 -3.67
N LEU A 64 12.89 -8.78 -4.64
CA LEU A 64 11.68 -8.06 -5.05
C LEU A 64 10.62 -8.01 -3.94
N GLU A 65 10.48 -9.08 -3.16
CA GLU A 65 9.59 -9.12 -2.00
C GLU A 65 10.00 -8.09 -0.94
N ARG A 66 11.33 -7.99 -0.68
CA ARG A 66 11.88 -7.00 0.25
C ARG A 66 11.70 -5.58 -0.25
N LEU A 67 11.87 -5.32 -1.55
CA LEU A 67 11.60 -4.02 -2.17
C LEU A 67 10.11 -3.63 -2.06
N ALA A 68 9.20 -4.58 -2.19
CA ALA A 68 7.76 -4.35 -2.04
C ALA A 68 7.32 -4.14 -0.58
N SER A 69 8.22 -4.42 0.39
CA SER A 69 7.96 -4.20 1.82
C SER A 69 8.20 -2.75 2.24
N VAL A 70 7.76 -2.40 3.44
CA VAL A 70 8.14 -1.15 4.11
C VAL A 70 9.32 -1.35 5.07
N GLY A 71 10.05 -2.46 4.93
CA GLY A 71 11.25 -2.77 5.70
C GLY A 71 10.96 -3.39 7.06
N THR A 72 11.90 -3.21 7.99
CA THR A 72 11.89 -3.79 9.33
C THR A 72 11.64 -2.72 10.39
N PRO A 73 11.10 -3.08 11.58
CA PRO A 73 10.85 -2.14 12.67
C PRO A 73 12.08 -1.35 13.08
N HIS A 74 11.88 -0.08 13.40
CA HIS A 74 12.91 0.73 14.07
C HIS A 74 13.15 0.25 15.49
N CYS A 75 14.37 0.47 16.00
CA CYS A 75 14.77 0.09 17.36
C CYS A 75 14.04 0.86 18.49
N VAL A 76 13.32 1.93 18.15
CA VAL A 76 12.60 2.78 19.10
C VAL A 76 11.13 2.41 19.26
N VAL A 77 10.66 1.40 18.52
CA VAL A 77 9.27 0.92 18.57
C VAL A 77 9.21 -0.60 18.58
N GLU A 78 8.13 -1.10 19.16
CA GLU A 78 7.66 -2.47 18.93
C GLU A 78 6.57 -2.41 17.88
N VAL A 79 6.62 -3.30 16.90
CA VAL A 79 5.62 -3.43 15.87
C VAL A 79 5.07 -4.84 15.86
N ALA A 80 3.76 -4.98 15.84
CA ALA A 80 3.08 -6.26 15.75
C ALA A 80 1.96 -6.19 14.71
N VAL A 81 1.71 -7.29 14.02
CA VAL A 81 0.51 -7.47 13.21
C VAL A 81 -0.50 -8.23 14.06
N ARG A 82 -1.71 -7.71 14.23
CA ARG A 82 -2.72 -8.26 15.13
C ARG A 82 -4.00 -8.60 14.38
N GLY A 83 -4.62 -9.71 14.77
CA GLY A 83 -5.95 -10.08 14.34
C GLY A 83 -7.05 -9.24 15.00
N GLU A 84 -8.29 -9.45 14.57
CA GLU A 84 -9.47 -8.78 15.15
C GLU A 84 -9.65 -9.09 16.66
N ASP A 85 -9.18 -10.24 17.11
CA ASP A 85 -9.18 -10.65 18.52
C ASP A 85 -8.06 -9.96 19.36
N GLY A 86 -7.27 -9.11 18.74
CA GLY A 86 -6.15 -8.38 19.35
C GLY A 86 -4.89 -9.21 19.55
N ARG A 87 -4.86 -10.48 19.19
CA ARG A 87 -3.66 -11.33 19.31
C ARG A 87 -2.68 -11.07 18.19
N ALA A 88 -1.39 -11.12 18.52
CA ALA A 88 -0.34 -11.05 17.51
C ALA A 88 -0.40 -12.27 16.60
N LEU A 89 -0.25 -12.03 15.29
CA LEU A 89 -0.24 -13.07 14.27
C LEU A 89 1.19 -13.53 14.00
N ALA A 90 1.32 -14.80 13.63
CA ALA A 90 2.59 -15.35 13.14
C ALA A 90 2.97 -14.76 11.77
N PRO A 91 4.24 -14.85 11.33
CA PRO A 91 4.66 -14.47 9.99
C PRO A 91 3.73 -15.04 8.91
N GLY A 92 3.41 -14.23 7.90
CA GLY A 92 2.43 -14.54 6.85
C GLY A 92 0.98 -14.21 7.21
N GLY A 93 0.65 -14.06 8.50
CA GLY A 93 -0.70 -13.65 8.93
C GLY A 93 -0.99 -12.19 8.60
N ILE A 94 -2.12 -11.93 7.93
CA ILE A 94 -2.56 -10.59 7.59
C ILE A 94 -3.47 -10.06 8.70
N GLY A 95 -3.14 -8.88 9.23
CA GLY A 95 -3.91 -8.21 10.27
C GLY A 95 -3.55 -6.73 10.35
N GLU A 96 -4.06 -6.04 11.36
CA GLU A 96 -3.76 -4.62 11.56
C GLU A 96 -2.36 -4.43 12.14
N VAL A 97 -1.63 -3.49 11.55
CA VAL A 97 -0.30 -3.09 12.07
C VAL A 97 -0.51 -2.28 13.33
N CYS A 98 0.09 -2.74 14.42
CA CYS A 98 0.03 -2.08 15.72
C CYS A 98 1.43 -1.67 16.18
N VAL A 99 1.56 -0.51 16.79
CA VAL A 99 2.84 0.08 17.17
C VAL A 99 2.81 0.51 18.63
N ARG A 100 3.91 0.27 19.34
CA ARG A 100 4.12 0.73 20.72
C ARG A 100 5.52 1.30 20.87
N GLY A 101 5.66 2.40 21.61
CA GLY A 101 6.94 3.04 21.92
C GLY A 101 6.77 4.53 22.25
N ASP A 102 7.84 5.15 22.76
CA ASP A 102 7.83 6.53 23.22
C ASP A 102 7.61 7.56 22.10
N VAL A 103 7.76 7.16 20.84
CA VAL A 103 7.54 8.01 19.67
C VAL A 103 6.09 7.99 19.17
N VAL A 104 5.22 7.20 19.81
CA VAL A 104 3.79 7.18 19.52
C VAL A 104 3.15 8.39 20.22
N MET A 105 2.22 9.05 19.51
CA MET A 105 1.45 10.18 20.06
C MET A 105 0.82 9.86 21.43
N SER A 106 0.65 10.86 22.27
CA SER A 106 -0.14 10.75 23.51
C SER A 106 -1.65 10.81 23.28
N GLY A 107 -2.10 11.25 22.11
CA GLY A 107 -3.50 11.31 21.72
C GLY A 107 -3.80 12.43 20.73
N TYR A 108 -5.03 12.46 20.24
CA TYR A 108 -5.54 13.54 19.40
C TYR A 108 -5.95 14.75 20.26
N TRP A 109 -5.64 15.94 19.77
CA TRP A 109 -5.97 17.17 20.48
C TRP A 109 -7.49 17.32 20.63
N ASN A 110 -7.92 17.44 21.89
CA ASN A 110 -9.33 17.65 22.25
C ASN A 110 -10.33 16.61 21.67
N ASP A 111 -9.84 15.40 21.38
CA ASP A 111 -10.67 14.29 20.87
C ASP A 111 -10.35 12.99 21.63
N PRO A 112 -10.90 12.82 22.85
CA PRO A 112 -10.66 11.61 23.64
C PRO A 112 -11.31 10.36 23.02
N ALA A 113 -12.38 10.51 22.24
CA ALA A 113 -13.06 9.38 21.60
C ALA A 113 -12.19 8.81 20.47
N ALA A 114 -11.67 9.65 19.57
CA ALA A 114 -10.74 9.21 18.55
C ALA A 114 -9.45 8.67 19.14
N THR A 115 -8.94 9.29 20.24
CA THR A 115 -7.77 8.79 20.96
C THR A 115 -7.98 7.38 21.48
N ALA A 116 -9.09 7.11 22.17
CA ALA A 116 -9.41 5.79 22.70
C ALA A 116 -9.64 4.74 21.59
N ALA A 117 -10.12 5.17 20.43
CA ALA A 117 -10.27 4.29 19.28
C ALA A 117 -8.91 3.90 18.65
N ALA A 118 -7.94 4.83 18.63
CA ALA A 118 -6.63 4.60 18.02
C ALA A 118 -5.63 3.97 19.00
N LEU A 119 -5.66 4.36 20.28
CA LEU A 119 -4.75 3.87 21.31
C LEU A 119 -5.49 2.86 22.22
N ARG A 120 -5.21 1.57 22.02
CA ARG A 120 -5.83 0.47 22.76
C ARG A 120 -4.77 -0.41 23.42
N ASP A 121 -4.90 -0.66 24.70
CA ASP A 121 -4.00 -1.53 25.49
C ASP A 121 -2.50 -1.19 25.35
N GLY A 122 -2.18 0.11 25.26
CA GLY A 122 -0.82 0.61 25.06
C GLY A 122 -0.27 0.48 23.63
N TRP A 123 -1.12 0.17 22.66
CA TRP A 123 -0.76 0.08 21.24
C TRP A 123 -1.53 1.12 20.43
N LEU A 124 -0.81 1.75 19.49
CA LEU A 124 -1.43 2.47 18.37
C LEU A 124 -1.89 1.46 17.34
N TRP A 125 -3.17 1.46 17.04
CA TRP A 125 -3.78 0.73 15.93
C TRP A 125 -3.80 1.64 14.72
N THR A 126 -2.99 1.31 13.71
CA THR A 126 -2.69 2.24 12.62
C THR A 126 -3.80 2.35 11.57
N GLY A 127 -4.71 1.39 11.55
CA GLY A 127 -5.69 1.22 10.46
C GLY A 127 -5.06 0.73 9.15
N ASP A 128 -3.76 0.42 9.12
CA ASP A 128 -3.08 -0.19 7.99
C ASP A 128 -3.04 -1.71 8.19
N LEU A 129 -3.42 -2.48 7.17
CA LEU A 129 -3.30 -3.93 7.15
C LEU A 129 -1.95 -4.33 6.57
N GLY A 130 -1.32 -5.35 7.16
CA GLY A 130 -0.03 -5.83 6.70
C GLY A 130 0.27 -7.24 7.19
N ALA A 131 1.42 -7.76 6.79
CA ALA A 131 1.96 -9.03 7.26
C ALA A 131 3.47 -8.94 7.38
N PHE A 132 4.03 -9.51 8.43
CA PHE A 132 5.46 -9.77 8.50
C PHE A 132 5.80 -11.04 7.73
N ASP A 133 6.96 -11.05 7.11
CA ASP A 133 7.57 -12.29 6.64
C ASP A 133 8.44 -12.93 7.74
N GLU A 134 9.02 -14.09 7.42
CA GLU A 134 9.90 -14.85 8.35
C GLU A 134 11.19 -14.09 8.69
N ASP A 135 11.64 -13.17 7.84
CA ASP A 135 12.82 -12.32 8.06
C ASP A 135 12.50 -11.01 8.79
N GLY A 136 11.24 -10.79 9.16
CA GLY A 136 10.77 -9.60 9.86
C GLY A 136 10.55 -8.37 8.98
N PHE A 137 10.41 -8.53 7.67
CA PHE A 137 10.01 -7.44 6.77
C PHE A 137 8.48 -7.30 6.78
N LEU A 138 8.00 -6.08 6.96
CA LEU A 138 6.58 -5.74 6.95
C LEU A 138 6.14 -5.37 5.53
N THR A 139 5.17 -6.09 5.00
CA THR A 139 4.50 -5.71 3.76
C THR A 139 3.12 -5.17 4.06
N LEU A 140 2.86 -3.91 3.68
CA LEU A 140 1.53 -3.32 3.79
C LEU A 140 0.63 -3.86 2.67
N LYS A 141 -0.58 -4.23 3.03
CA LYS A 141 -1.59 -4.75 2.09
C LYS A 141 -2.54 -3.66 1.64
N ASP A 142 -3.17 -2.95 2.56
CA ASP A 142 -4.02 -1.78 2.31
C ASP A 142 -4.42 -1.12 3.64
N ARG A 143 -5.30 -0.11 3.58
CA ARG A 143 -6.02 0.39 4.74
C ARG A 143 -7.23 -0.50 5.05
N SER A 144 -7.51 -0.73 6.33
CA SER A 144 -8.68 -1.54 6.76
C SER A 144 -10.00 -1.01 6.19
N LYS A 145 -10.16 0.32 6.11
CA LYS A 145 -11.33 1.00 5.52
C LYS A 145 -11.44 0.93 3.99
N ASP A 146 -10.37 0.53 3.32
CA ASP A 146 -10.30 0.43 1.86
C ASP A 146 -10.38 -1.02 1.39
N LEU A 147 -10.35 -1.99 2.33
CA LEU A 147 -10.56 -3.40 2.06
C LEU A 147 -11.90 -3.61 1.35
N ILE A 148 -11.89 -4.38 0.27
CA ILE A 148 -13.09 -4.74 -0.50
C ILE A 148 -13.50 -6.16 -0.09
N VAL A 149 -14.77 -6.33 0.30
CA VAL A 149 -15.30 -7.65 0.63
C VAL A 149 -16.22 -8.12 -0.51
N SER A 150 -15.67 -8.96 -1.39
CA SER A 150 -16.40 -9.46 -2.55
C SER A 150 -16.67 -10.96 -2.43
N GLY A 151 -17.95 -11.33 -2.41
CA GLY A 151 -18.35 -12.73 -2.25
C GLY A 151 -17.82 -13.39 -0.98
N GLY A 152 -17.70 -12.63 0.11
CA GLY A 152 -17.14 -13.11 1.38
C GLY A 152 -15.61 -13.24 1.41
N SER A 153 -14.92 -12.82 0.35
CA SER A 153 -13.46 -12.85 0.26
C SER A 153 -12.87 -11.45 0.32
N ASN A 154 -11.75 -11.30 1.02
CA ASN A 154 -11.02 -10.05 1.12
C ASN A 154 -10.21 -9.80 -0.15
N VAL A 155 -10.42 -8.63 -0.76
CA VAL A 155 -9.63 -8.12 -1.87
C VAL A 155 -8.93 -6.86 -1.42
N TYR A 156 -7.61 -6.88 -1.48
CA TYR A 156 -6.77 -5.73 -1.13
C TYR A 156 -6.55 -4.91 -2.41
N PRO A 157 -7.08 -3.67 -2.51
CA PRO A 157 -6.94 -2.83 -3.69
C PRO A 157 -5.51 -2.73 -4.20
N ARG A 158 -4.54 -2.58 -3.32
CA ARG A 158 -3.12 -2.46 -3.67
C ARG A 158 -2.60 -3.66 -4.48
N GLU A 159 -3.03 -4.89 -4.16
CA GLU A 159 -2.62 -6.09 -4.90
C GLU A 159 -3.06 -6.03 -6.37
N VAL A 160 -4.25 -5.49 -6.62
CA VAL A 160 -4.78 -5.31 -7.97
C VAL A 160 -4.10 -4.14 -8.67
N GLU A 161 -3.88 -3.03 -7.97
CA GLU A 161 -3.17 -1.84 -8.47
C GLU A 161 -1.74 -2.19 -8.90
N GLU A 162 -0.99 -2.98 -8.10
CA GLU A 162 0.37 -3.46 -8.43
C GLU A 162 0.37 -4.23 -9.77
N VAL A 163 -0.59 -5.10 -9.98
CA VAL A 163 -0.68 -5.86 -11.25
C VAL A 163 -0.99 -4.94 -12.42
N LEU A 164 -1.98 -4.05 -12.28
CA LEU A 164 -2.35 -3.14 -13.36
C LEU A 164 -1.20 -2.20 -13.78
N LEU A 165 -0.38 -1.77 -12.83
CA LEU A 165 0.76 -0.89 -13.06
C LEU A 165 1.94 -1.56 -13.78
N THR A 166 1.95 -2.90 -13.88
CA THR A 166 2.93 -3.61 -14.73
C THR A 166 2.63 -3.47 -16.22
N HIS A 167 1.40 -3.06 -16.58
CA HIS A 167 1.03 -2.87 -17.98
C HIS A 167 1.63 -1.58 -18.55
N PRO A 168 2.38 -1.62 -19.67
CA PRO A 168 3.11 -0.46 -20.19
C PRO A 168 2.24 0.74 -20.57
N ALA A 169 0.97 0.51 -20.93
CA ALA A 169 0.01 1.55 -21.27
C ALA A 169 -0.76 2.11 -20.06
N VAL A 170 -0.46 1.67 -18.83
CA VAL A 170 -1.06 2.19 -17.59
C VAL A 170 -0.09 3.14 -16.92
N ALA A 171 -0.52 4.39 -16.72
CA ALA A 171 0.24 5.40 -15.99
C ALA A 171 -0.06 5.36 -14.49
N GLU A 172 -1.37 5.26 -14.14
CA GLU A 172 -1.82 5.19 -12.76
C GLU A 172 -3.03 4.25 -12.67
N ALA A 173 -3.19 3.61 -11.52
CA ALA A 173 -4.36 2.80 -11.21
C ALA A 173 -4.82 3.04 -9.77
N SER A 174 -6.12 3.03 -9.55
CA SER A 174 -6.70 3.03 -8.21
C SER A 174 -7.94 2.15 -8.18
N VAL A 175 -8.01 1.28 -7.19
CA VAL A 175 -9.04 0.24 -7.08
C VAL A 175 -9.90 0.52 -5.87
N VAL A 176 -11.21 0.41 -6.05
CA VAL A 176 -12.21 0.61 -4.99
C VAL A 176 -13.33 -0.41 -5.11
N GLY A 177 -14.03 -0.66 -3.99
CA GLY A 177 -15.27 -1.42 -3.98
C GLY A 177 -16.45 -0.55 -4.39
N ARG A 178 -17.37 -1.13 -5.15
CA ARG A 178 -18.72 -0.63 -5.38
C ARG A 178 -19.72 -1.62 -4.82
N ALA A 179 -20.70 -1.14 -4.07
CA ALA A 179 -21.76 -1.98 -3.54
C ALA A 179 -22.47 -2.79 -4.64
N ASP A 180 -22.72 -4.05 -4.36
CA ASP A 180 -23.36 -5.01 -5.25
C ASP A 180 -24.30 -5.94 -4.45
N ARG A 181 -25.47 -6.24 -5.01
CA ARG A 181 -26.51 -7.02 -4.31
C ARG A 181 -26.13 -8.49 -4.13
N GLU A 182 -25.38 -9.06 -5.07
CA GLU A 182 -25.01 -10.47 -5.06
C GLU A 182 -23.70 -10.71 -4.33
N TRP A 183 -22.72 -9.79 -4.53
CA TRP A 183 -21.35 -9.97 -4.08
C TRP A 183 -20.99 -9.16 -2.82
N GLY A 184 -21.92 -8.33 -2.30
CA GLY A 184 -21.64 -7.33 -1.28
C GLY A 184 -20.91 -6.14 -1.89
N GLU A 185 -19.74 -6.37 -2.42
CA GLU A 185 -18.99 -5.41 -3.23
C GLU A 185 -18.41 -6.06 -4.49
N VAL A 186 -18.26 -5.27 -5.55
CA VAL A 186 -17.50 -5.63 -6.74
C VAL A 186 -16.29 -4.73 -6.88
N VAL A 187 -15.21 -5.30 -7.39
CA VAL A 187 -13.95 -4.59 -7.61
C VAL A 187 -14.05 -3.72 -8.85
N VAL A 188 -13.77 -2.41 -8.71
CA VAL A 188 -13.73 -1.44 -9.80
C VAL A 188 -12.35 -0.81 -9.88
N ALA A 189 -11.73 -0.83 -11.06
CA ALA A 189 -10.45 -0.20 -11.32
C ALA A 189 -10.64 1.11 -12.09
N PHE A 190 -10.12 2.21 -11.54
CA PHE A 190 -9.90 3.46 -12.25
C PHE A 190 -8.48 3.46 -12.81
N VAL A 191 -8.36 3.68 -14.10
CA VAL A 191 -7.08 3.57 -14.83
C VAL A 191 -6.80 4.86 -15.58
N VAL A 192 -5.65 5.44 -15.35
CA VAL A 192 -5.11 6.54 -16.16
C VAL A 192 -4.20 5.93 -17.22
N PRO A 193 -4.53 6.03 -18.50
CA PRO A 193 -3.70 5.45 -19.56
C PRO A 193 -2.45 6.31 -19.84
N ARG A 194 -1.36 5.66 -20.23
CA ARG A 194 -0.17 6.30 -20.77
C ARG A 194 -0.31 6.45 -22.29
N GLY A 195 -1.01 7.49 -22.70
CA GLY A 195 -1.39 7.68 -24.11
C GLY A 195 -2.72 7.01 -24.43
N THR A 196 -2.77 6.13 -25.44
CA THR A 196 -4.02 5.43 -25.82
C THR A 196 -4.40 4.41 -24.76
N ALA A 197 -5.67 4.42 -24.35
CA ALA A 197 -6.20 3.44 -23.41
C ALA A 197 -6.07 2.01 -23.96
N PRO A 198 -5.52 1.07 -23.19
CA PRO A 198 -5.46 -0.33 -23.60
C PRO A 198 -6.86 -0.95 -23.63
N PRO A 199 -7.08 -2.00 -24.43
CA PRO A 199 -8.32 -2.76 -24.39
C PRO A 199 -8.57 -3.34 -22.98
N VAL A 200 -9.81 -3.27 -22.51
CA VAL A 200 -10.20 -3.84 -21.20
C VAL A 200 -9.82 -5.32 -21.11
N ALA A 201 -9.95 -6.07 -22.22
CA ALA A 201 -9.62 -7.49 -22.28
C ALA A 201 -8.13 -7.79 -21.98
N GLU A 202 -7.22 -6.86 -22.30
CA GLU A 202 -5.79 -7.01 -21.97
C GLU A 202 -5.55 -6.84 -20.48
N LEU A 203 -6.16 -5.83 -19.85
CA LEU A 203 -6.06 -5.61 -18.41
C LEU A 203 -6.73 -6.75 -17.62
N ASP A 204 -7.88 -7.23 -18.10
CA ASP A 204 -8.59 -8.36 -17.49
C ASP A 204 -7.73 -9.62 -17.55
N ARG A 205 -7.11 -9.90 -18.69
CA ARG A 205 -6.20 -11.03 -18.86
C ARG A 205 -4.98 -10.91 -17.96
N LEU A 206 -4.37 -9.74 -17.90
CA LEU A 206 -3.23 -9.47 -17.04
C LEU A 206 -3.58 -9.79 -15.55
N CYS A 207 -4.73 -9.34 -15.07
CA CYS A 207 -5.20 -9.67 -13.73
C CYS A 207 -5.40 -11.18 -13.55
N LEU A 208 -6.03 -11.86 -14.52
CA LEU A 208 -6.28 -13.32 -14.45
C LEU A 208 -4.99 -14.14 -14.42
N ASP A 209 -3.93 -13.66 -15.05
CA ASP A 209 -2.64 -14.36 -15.11
C ASP A 209 -1.79 -14.17 -13.83
N HIS A 210 -2.07 -13.12 -12.99
CA HIS A 210 -1.24 -12.75 -11.85
C HIS A 210 -1.92 -12.81 -10.48
N ILE A 211 -3.26 -12.67 -10.43
CA ILE A 211 -4.01 -12.70 -9.18
C ILE A 211 -5.19 -13.67 -9.25
N ALA A 212 -5.71 -14.06 -8.09
CA ALA A 212 -6.87 -14.94 -8.03
C ALA A 212 -8.07 -14.33 -8.75
N ARG A 213 -8.81 -15.15 -9.50
CA ARG A 213 -9.91 -14.73 -10.38
C ARG A 213 -10.96 -13.83 -9.69
N PHE A 214 -11.24 -14.05 -8.42
CA PHE A 214 -12.24 -13.27 -7.69
C PHE A 214 -11.75 -11.85 -7.35
N LYS A 215 -10.42 -11.60 -7.37
CA LYS A 215 -9.81 -10.30 -7.08
C LYS A 215 -9.79 -9.36 -8.28
N ARG A 216 -9.93 -9.89 -9.49
CA ARG A 216 -9.86 -9.07 -10.69
C ARG A 216 -11.01 -8.06 -10.74
N PRO A 217 -10.78 -6.85 -11.31
CA PRO A 217 -11.86 -5.89 -11.49
C PRO A 217 -12.98 -6.44 -12.37
N ARG A 218 -14.22 -6.18 -11.98
CA ARG A 218 -15.40 -6.44 -12.82
C ARG A 218 -15.75 -5.26 -13.71
N GLU A 219 -15.18 -4.11 -13.42
CA GLU A 219 -15.35 -2.88 -14.17
C GLU A 219 -14.03 -2.12 -14.24
N TYR A 220 -13.72 -1.56 -15.42
CA TYR A 220 -12.57 -0.71 -15.65
C TYR A 220 -13.06 0.65 -16.15
N ARG A 221 -12.67 1.72 -15.47
CA ARG A 221 -12.98 3.10 -15.85
C ARG A 221 -11.71 3.82 -16.22
N PHE A 222 -11.63 4.27 -17.47
CA PHE A 222 -10.54 5.10 -17.93
C PHE A 222 -10.83 6.56 -17.58
N VAL A 223 -9.86 7.19 -16.94
CA VAL A 223 -9.95 8.60 -16.49
C VAL A 223 -8.67 9.34 -16.88
N ASP A 224 -8.77 10.66 -17.06
CA ASP A 224 -7.61 11.48 -17.40
C ASP A 224 -6.67 11.66 -16.21
N ARG A 225 -7.20 11.61 -14.99
CA ARG A 225 -6.45 11.74 -13.73
C ARG A 225 -7.22 11.16 -12.55
N LEU A 226 -6.48 10.72 -11.53
CA LEU A 226 -7.05 10.32 -10.24
C LEU A 226 -7.21 11.54 -9.31
N PRO A 227 -8.29 11.62 -8.50
CA PRO A 227 -8.46 12.68 -7.51
C PRO A 227 -7.37 12.57 -6.43
N ARG A 228 -6.73 13.71 -6.13
CA ARG A 228 -5.64 13.76 -5.14
C ARG A 228 -5.86 14.87 -4.12
N ASN A 229 -5.44 14.63 -2.89
CA ASN A 229 -5.39 15.67 -1.87
C ASN A 229 -4.16 16.59 -2.07
N HIS A 230 -4.04 17.61 -1.22
CA HIS A 230 -2.92 18.57 -1.27
C HIS A 230 -1.52 17.95 -1.09
N TYR A 231 -1.45 16.74 -0.55
CA TYR A 231 -0.20 15.97 -0.38
C TYR A 231 0.06 14.98 -1.53
N GLY A 232 -0.77 15.02 -2.58
CA GLY A 232 -0.64 14.14 -3.75
C GLY A 232 -1.20 12.73 -3.56
N LYS A 233 -1.82 12.41 -2.41
CA LYS A 233 -2.41 11.08 -2.18
C LYS A 233 -3.75 10.96 -2.90
N VAL A 234 -4.00 9.81 -3.55
CA VAL A 234 -5.29 9.50 -4.17
C VAL A 234 -6.41 9.45 -3.12
N VAL A 235 -7.51 10.12 -3.41
CA VAL A 235 -8.68 10.22 -2.53
C VAL A 235 -9.73 9.21 -2.97
N LYS A 236 -9.60 7.95 -2.49
CA LYS A 236 -10.51 6.83 -2.85
C LYS A 236 -11.98 7.12 -2.52
N THR A 237 -12.26 7.99 -1.54
CA THR A 237 -13.63 8.39 -1.21
C THR A 237 -14.31 9.18 -2.33
N GLU A 238 -13.57 9.94 -3.14
CA GLU A 238 -14.11 10.64 -4.30
C GLU A 238 -14.43 9.65 -5.42
N LEU A 239 -13.57 8.67 -5.66
CA LEU A 239 -13.83 7.60 -6.63
C LEU A 239 -15.11 6.80 -6.27
N ARG A 240 -15.29 6.49 -4.97
CA ARG A 240 -16.52 5.81 -4.51
C ARG A 240 -17.78 6.68 -4.70
N LYS A 241 -17.68 8.00 -4.49
CA LYS A 241 -18.81 8.93 -4.74
C LYS A 241 -19.18 8.96 -6.21
N GLU A 242 -18.22 8.96 -7.11
CA GLU A 242 -18.44 8.90 -8.56
C GLU A 242 -19.20 7.63 -8.96
N LEU A 243 -18.88 6.49 -8.32
CA LEU A 243 -19.59 5.23 -8.53
C LEU A 243 -21.02 5.20 -7.97
N ALA A 244 -21.31 6.01 -6.95
CA ALA A 244 -22.63 6.07 -6.32
C ALA A 244 -23.56 7.07 -7.02
N GLY A 245 -23.04 8.03 -7.77
CA GLY A 245 -23.82 9.08 -8.46
C GLY A 245 -24.13 8.79 -9.94
N GLY A 246 -23.65 7.71 -10.49
CA GLY A 246 -23.92 7.22 -11.85
C GLY A 246 -24.74 5.95 -11.80
#